data_f94a7e720d3b8f92266d4ed8821f5114
#
_entry.id   f94a7e720d3b8f92266d4ed8821f5114
#
_cell.length_a   1.000
_cell.length_b   1.000
_cell.length_c   1.000
_cell.angle_alpha   90.00
_cell.angle_beta   90.00
_cell.angle_gamma   90.00
#
_symmetry.space_group_name_H-M   'P 1'
#
loop_
_entity.id
_entity.type
_entity.pdbx_description
1 polymer ?
#
loop_
_entity_poly.entity_id
_entity_poly.type
_entity_poly.pdbx_seq_one_letter_code
_entity_poly.pdbx_strand_id
1 'polypeptide(L)'
;MKQINKIVILSDENTTLIGRQFGKLAKKLLQQRKIEVYDLTLNITENIADAVYQFDRIGLEINPDLLIVTDFACIGMQSPEEEPLYNDMTIPVIHVLFRRPWEYHTFMIWRCNFIDRFYILVPEDVSHVRKYYH
;
A
#
# COMPACT_ATOMS: atom_id res chain seq x y z
N MET A 1 2.72 -3.43 -22.93
CA MET A 1 2.57 -3.58 -21.47
C MET A 1 3.92 -3.93 -20.86
N LYS A 2 4.34 -3.21 -19.84
CA LYS A 2 5.61 -3.50 -19.16
C LYS A 2 5.51 -4.82 -18.39
N GLN A 3 6.51 -5.67 -18.51
CA GLN A 3 6.59 -6.90 -17.72
C GLN A 3 6.91 -6.57 -16.26
N ILE A 4 6.21 -7.21 -15.34
CA ILE A 4 6.44 -7.05 -13.92
C ILE A 4 7.49 -8.05 -13.46
N ASN A 5 8.66 -7.56 -13.03
CA ASN A 5 9.77 -8.39 -12.56
C ASN A 5 10.11 -8.12 -11.09
N LYS A 6 9.73 -6.97 -10.55
CA LYS A 6 10.05 -6.55 -9.20
C LYS A 6 8.84 -5.92 -8.55
N ILE A 7 8.49 -6.41 -7.36
CA ILE A 7 7.33 -5.93 -6.59
C ILE A 7 7.76 -5.62 -5.17
N VAL A 8 7.24 -4.52 -4.62
CA VAL A 8 7.31 -4.20 -3.20
C VAL A 8 5.94 -4.45 -2.58
N ILE A 9 5.89 -5.16 -1.46
CA ILE A 9 4.69 -5.30 -0.63
C ILE A 9 4.92 -4.46 0.61
N LEU A 10 4.07 -3.46 0.83
CA LEU A 10 4.20 -2.49 1.90
C LEU A 10 3.12 -2.68 2.94
N SER A 11 3.54 -2.77 4.19
CA SER A 11 2.68 -2.85 5.38
C SER A 11 3.19 -1.86 6.43
N ASP A 12 2.36 -1.57 7.43
CA ASP A 12 2.78 -0.81 8.61
C ASP A 12 2.22 -1.45 9.88
N GLU A 13 2.43 -0.80 11.04
CA GLU A 13 1.96 -1.30 12.33
C GLU A 13 0.44 -1.41 12.41
N ASN A 14 -0.30 -0.70 11.55
CA ASN A 14 -1.77 -0.73 11.52
C ASN A 14 -2.35 -1.75 10.53
N THR A 15 -1.49 -2.42 9.75
CA THR A 15 -1.95 -3.47 8.84
C THR A 15 -2.59 -4.61 9.65
N THR A 16 -3.78 -5.05 9.22
CA THR A 16 -4.51 -6.14 9.89
C THR A 16 -3.71 -7.43 9.84
N LEU A 17 -4.04 -8.37 10.74
CA LEU A 17 -3.43 -9.70 10.72
C LEU A 17 -3.68 -10.39 9.37
N ILE A 18 -4.89 -10.26 8.83
CA ILE A 18 -5.25 -10.82 7.52
C ILE A 18 -4.39 -10.17 6.42
N GLY A 19 -4.20 -8.85 6.48
CA GLY A 19 -3.35 -8.13 5.53
C GLY A 19 -1.90 -8.58 5.59
N ARG A 20 -1.38 -8.85 6.78
CA ARG A 20 -0.02 -9.38 6.95
C ARG A 20 0.12 -10.79 6.41
N GLN A 21 -0.87 -11.65 6.66
CA GLN A 21 -0.90 -13.01 6.12
C GLN A 21 -0.98 -12.99 4.59
N PHE A 22 -1.81 -12.11 4.04
CA PHE A 22 -1.88 -11.89 2.60
C PHE A 22 -0.51 -11.51 2.02
N GLY A 23 0.19 -10.57 2.66
CA GLY A 23 1.51 -10.13 2.20
C GLY A 23 2.52 -11.27 2.16
N LYS A 24 2.55 -12.12 3.20
CA LYS A 24 3.43 -13.29 3.25
C LYS A 24 3.11 -14.31 2.16
N LEU A 25 1.82 -14.58 1.96
CA LEU A 25 1.37 -15.52 0.93
C LEU A 25 1.67 -14.98 -0.47
N ALA A 26 1.38 -13.72 -0.71
CA ALA A 26 1.66 -13.06 -2.00
C ALA A 26 3.16 -13.12 -2.32
N LYS A 27 4.02 -12.80 -1.34
CA LYS A 27 5.46 -12.90 -1.50
C LYS A 27 5.88 -14.30 -1.95
N LYS A 28 5.38 -15.33 -1.26
CA LYS A 28 5.71 -16.72 -1.58
C LYS A 28 5.28 -17.11 -2.99
N LEU A 29 4.04 -16.78 -3.37
CA LEU A 29 3.50 -17.13 -4.68
C LEU A 29 4.21 -16.37 -5.82
N LEU A 30 4.52 -15.10 -5.62
CA LEU A 30 5.23 -14.30 -6.61
C LEU A 30 6.67 -14.77 -6.79
N GLN A 31 7.35 -15.13 -5.70
CA GLN A 31 8.71 -15.69 -5.78
C GLN A 31 8.75 -17.02 -6.54
N GLN A 32 7.71 -17.83 -6.40
CA GLN A 32 7.58 -19.08 -7.20
C GLN A 32 7.51 -18.79 -8.69
N ARG A 33 7.04 -17.62 -9.08
CA ARG A 33 7.00 -17.15 -10.47
C ARG A 33 8.25 -16.38 -10.89
N LYS A 34 9.31 -16.44 -10.08
CA LYS A 34 10.60 -15.77 -10.33
C LYS A 34 10.50 -14.25 -10.36
N ILE A 35 9.55 -13.68 -9.61
CA ILE A 35 9.43 -12.24 -9.39
C ILE A 35 10.24 -11.89 -8.15
N GLU A 36 11.08 -10.87 -8.24
CA GLU A 36 11.80 -10.33 -7.09
C GLU A 36 10.83 -9.56 -6.20
N VAL A 37 10.73 -9.94 -4.92
CA VAL A 37 9.78 -9.34 -3.99
C VAL A 37 10.49 -8.81 -2.77
N TYR A 38 10.22 -7.55 -2.43
CA TYR A 38 10.63 -6.89 -1.20
C TYR A 38 9.41 -6.73 -0.32
N ASP A 39 9.46 -7.28 0.88
CA ASP A 39 8.39 -7.19 1.87
C ASP A 39 8.82 -6.21 2.95
N LEU A 40 8.25 -5.01 2.95
CA LEU A 40 8.60 -3.93 3.87
C LEU A 40 7.46 -3.70 4.85
N THR A 41 7.80 -3.72 6.15
CA THR A 41 6.88 -3.33 7.21
C THR A 41 7.48 -2.13 7.93
N LEU A 42 6.83 -0.98 7.82
CA LEU A 42 7.31 0.26 8.41
C LEU A 42 6.60 0.55 9.73
N ASN A 43 7.31 1.15 10.67
CA ASN A 43 6.74 1.58 11.93
C ASN A 43 6.75 3.10 11.99
N ILE A 44 5.61 3.70 11.68
CA ILE A 44 5.46 5.15 11.60
C ILE A 44 5.44 5.76 13.00
N THR A 45 4.82 5.07 13.95
CA THR A 45 4.61 5.57 15.30
C THR A 45 5.91 5.67 16.10
N GLU A 46 6.75 4.63 16.03
CA GLU A 46 7.99 4.60 16.81
C GLU A 46 9.11 5.44 16.18
N ASN A 47 9.22 5.43 14.86
CA ASN A 47 10.32 6.11 14.18
C ASN A 47 9.87 6.61 12.81
N ILE A 48 9.22 7.78 12.81
CA ILE A 48 8.72 8.38 11.57
C ILE A 48 9.85 8.71 10.60
N ALA A 49 11.02 9.13 11.07
CA ALA A 49 12.14 9.47 10.21
C ALA A 49 12.65 8.25 9.45
N ASP A 50 12.77 7.10 10.12
CA ASP A 50 13.15 5.86 9.46
C ASP A 50 12.07 5.39 8.49
N ALA A 51 10.80 5.51 8.86
CA ALA A 51 9.69 5.14 7.97
C ALA A 51 9.70 5.97 6.69
N VAL A 52 9.90 7.27 6.78
CA VAL A 52 10.01 8.15 5.61
C VAL A 52 11.21 7.76 4.75
N TYR A 53 12.36 7.49 5.38
CA TYR A 53 13.56 7.06 4.67
C TYR A 53 13.31 5.75 3.92
N GLN A 54 12.70 4.75 4.56
CA GLN A 54 12.38 3.48 3.92
C GLN A 54 11.35 3.64 2.80
N PHE A 55 10.37 4.50 3.00
CA PHE A 55 9.39 4.79 1.96
C PHE A 55 10.03 5.43 0.72
N ASP A 56 10.92 6.39 0.92
CA ASP A 56 11.65 7.02 -0.17
C ASP A 56 12.55 6.04 -0.93
N ARG A 57 13.13 5.07 -0.23
CA ARG A 57 13.94 4.03 -0.85
C ARG A 57 13.15 3.21 -1.89
N ILE A 58 11.85 3.09 -1.72
CA ILE A 58 11.02 2.33 -2.68
C ILE A 58 11.15 2.93 -4.07
N GLY A 59 11.06 4.25 -4.19
CA GLY A 59 11.20 4.93 -5.48
C GLY A 59 12.63 5.10 -5.94
N LEU A 60 13.55 5.41 -5.01
CA LEU A 60 14.91 5.83 -5.34
C LEU A 60 15.89 4.67 -5.52
N GLU A 61 15.79 3.62 -4.70
CA GLU A 61 16.72 2.51 -4.71
C GLU A 61 16.12 1.23 -5.29
N ILE A 62 14.96 0.82 -4.77
CA ILE A 62 14.34 -0.44 -5.18
C ILE A 62 13.74 -0.29 -6.56
N ASN A 63 13.00 0.79 -6.79
CA ASN A 63 12.35 1.13 -8.05
C ASN A 63 11.56 -0.07 -8.63
N PRO A 64 10.53 -0.56 -7.92
CA PRO A 64 9.77 -1.72 -8.36
C PRO A 64 8.88 -1.39 -9.56
N ASP A 65 8.44 -2.43 -10.25
CA ASP A 65 7.46 -2.29 -11.32
C ASP A 65 6.04 -2.11 -10.79
N LEU A 66 5.81 -2.55 -9.56
CA LEU A 66 4.51 -2.48 -8.90
C LEU A 66 4.69 -2.39 -7.38
N LEU A 67 3.88 -1.56 -6.75
CA LEU A 67 3.78 -1.47 -5.30
C LEU A 67 2.42 -2.02 -4.85
N ILE A 68 2.43 -3.01 -3.97
CA ILE A 68 1.22 -3.54 -3.34
C ILE A 68 1.19 -3.03 -1.91
N VAL A 69 0.12 -2.33 -1.55
CA VAL A 69 -0.05 -1.73 -0.23
C VAL A 69 -1.21 -2.40 0.49
N THR A 70 -0.97 -2.84 1.71
CA THR A 70 -1.99 -3.49 2.55
C THR A 70 -2.62 -2.49 3.51
N ASP A 71 -3.95 -2.43 3.54
CA ASP A 71 -4.72 -1.59 4.47
C ASP A 71 -4.28 -0.12 4.50
N PHE A 72 -4.03 0.48 3.34
CA PHE A 72 -3.53 1.85 3.22
C PHE A 72 -2.29 2.13 4.07
N ALA A 73 -1.37 1.16 4.14
CA ALA A 73 -0.13 1.33 4.89
C ALA A 73 0.54 2.66 4.53
N CYS A 74 1.01 3.38 5.53
CA CYS A 74 1.73 4.65 5.40
C CYS A 74 0.91 5.80 4.80
N ILE A 75 -0.42 5.68 4.72
CA ILE A 75 -1.27 6.75 4.18
C ILE A 75 -1.17 8.06 4.98
N GLY A 76 -0.86 7.96 6.28
CA GLY A 76 -0.74 9.13 7.14
C GLY A 76 0.56 9.91 6.99
N MET A 77 1.53 9.40 6.23
CA MET A 77 2.77 10.13 5.97
C MET A 77 2.55 11.24 4.95
N GLN A 78 2.96 12.45 5.30
CA GLN A 78 2.70 13.65 4.52
C GLN A 78 3.98 14.40 4.20
N SER A 79 3.96 15.10 3.05
CA SER A 79 4.96 16.11 2.72
C SER A 79 4.74 17.38 3.58
N PRO A 80 5.69 18.35 3.57
CA PRO A 80 5.48 19.65 4.23
C PRO A 80 4.21 20.39 3.78
N GLU A 81 3.73 20.13 2.57
CA GLU A 81 2.50 20.71 2.01
C GLU A 81 1.24 19.91 2.41
N GLU A 82 1.35 19.00 3.38
CA GLU A 82 0.26 18.15 3.86
C GLU A 82 -0.34 17.24 2.78
N GLU A 83 0.42 16.89 1.76
CA GLU A 83 0.03 15.94 0.74
C GLU A 83 0.55 14.53 1.08
N PRO A 84 -0.22 13.46 0.82
CA PRO A 84 0.29 12.10 1.00
C PRO A 84 1.58 11.88 0.22
N LEU A 85 2.57 11.21 0.83
CA LEU A 85 3.83 10.91 0.15
C LEU A 85 3.61 10.05 -1.10
N TYR A 86 2.53 9.29 -1.15
CA TYR A 86 2.15 8.52 -2.33
C TYR A 86 1.98 9.38 -3.59
N ASN A 87 1.62 10.67 -3.44
CA ASN A 87 1.40 11.54 -4.59
C ASN A 87 2.67 11.82 -5.39
N ASP A 88 3.84 11.64 -4.78
CA ASP A 88 5.13 11.81 -5.45
C ASP A 88 5.60 10.52 -6.14
N MET A 89 4.89 9.42 -5.95
CA MET A 89 5.26 8.16 -6.58
C MET A 89 4.77 8.07 -8.02
N THR A 90 5.67 7.65 -8.90
CA THR A 90 5.36 7.36 -10.31
C THR A 90 5.12 5.88 -10.57
N ILE A 91 5.26 5.05 -9.54
CA ILE A 91 5.08 3.60 -9.62
C ILE A 91 3.60 3.26 -9.52
N PRO A 92 3.07 2.34 -10.34
CA PRO A 92 1.70 1.85 -10.18
C PRO A 92 1.49 1.24 -8.79
N VAL A 93 0.37 1.55 -8.15
CA VAL A 93 0.07 1.09 -6.79
C VAL A 93 -1.25 0.35 -6.76
N ILE A 94 -1.25 -0.82 -6.12
CA ILE A 94 -2.47 -1.56 -5.80
C ILE A 94 -2.66 -1.53 -4.29
N HIS A 95 -3.77 -0.95 -3.83
CA HIS A 95 -4.17 -0.98 -2.43
C HIS A 95 -5.11 -2.15 -2.19
N VAL A 96 -4.70 -3.09 -1.35
CA VAL A 96 -5.54 -4.24 -0.94
C VAL A 96 -6.08 -3.96 0.45
N LEU A 97 -7.40 -3.88 0.56
CA LEU A 97 -8.08 -3.40 1.76
C LEU A 97 -8.83 -4.56 2.43
N PHE A 98 -8.51 -4.83 3.68
CA PHE A 98 -9.10 -5.89 4.51
C PHE A 98 -10.02 -5.35 5.59
N ARG A 99 -10.09 -4.02 5.74
CA ARG A 99 -11.01 -3.34 6.64
C ARG A 99 -12.14 -2.70 5.84
N ARG A 100 -13.17 -2.32 6.55
CA ARG A 100 -14.24 -1.50 5.98
C ARG A 100 -13.67 -0.14 5.59
N PRO A 101 -14.06 0.42 4.43
CA PRO A 101 -13.45 1.67 3.95
C PRO A 101 -13.51 2.84 4.93
N TRP A 102 -14.57 2.95 5.74
CA TRP A 102 -14.70 4.03 6.73
C TRP A 102 -13.82 3.89 7.96
N GLU A 103 -13.14 2.77 8.15
CA GLU A 103 -12.18 2.55 9.24
C GLU A 103 -10.80 3.14 8.94
N TYR A 104 -10.60 3.62 7.71
CA TYR A 104 -9.34 4.26 7.30
C TYR A 104 -9.42 5.78 7.46
N HIS A 105 -8.26 6.43 7.38
CA HIS A 105 -8.16 7.88 7.40
C HIS A 105 -8.72 8.48 6.09
N THR A 106 -10.03 8.69 6.04
CA THR A 106 -10.73 9.13 4.83
C THR A 106 -10.18 10.44 4.29
N PHE A 107 -9.83 11.39 5.17
CA PHE A 107 -9.28 12.67 4.74
C PHE A 107 -8.02 12.50 3.90
N MET A 108 -7.10 11.64 4.34
CA MET A 108 -5.86 11.40 3.58
C MET A 108 -6.12 10.68 2.28
N ILE A 109 -7.08 9.76 2.26
CA ILE A 109 -7.47 9.04 1.05
C ILE A 109 -7.98 10.01 -0.01
N TRP A 110 -8.80 10.98 0.37
CA TRP A 110 -9.34 12.00 -0.53
C TRP A 110 -8.24 12.87 -1.16
N ARG A 111 -7.12 13.03 -0.48
CA ARG A 111 -6.00 13.82 -0.98
C ARG A 111 -5.04 13.01 -1.86
N CYS A 112 -5.19 11.70 -1.89
CA CYS A 112 -4.37 10.85 -2.75
C CYS A 112 -4.71 11.07 -4.23
N ASN A 113 -3.66 11.10 -5.04
CA ASN A 113 -3.80 11.07 -6.48
C ASN A 113 -4.25 9.68 -6.92
N PHE A 114 -5.33 9.62 -7.70
CA PHE A 114 -5.88 8.34 -8.18
C PHE A 114 -5.29 7.87 -9.51
N ILE A 115 -4.40 8.64 -10.11
CA ILE A 115 -3.72 8.22 -11.34
C ILE A 115 -2.78 7.06 -11.00
N ASP A 116 -2.90 5.97 -11.77
CA ASP A 116 -2.13 4.73 -11.58
C ASP A 116 -2.29 4.10 -10.19
N ARG A 117 -3.48 4.29 -9.59
CA ARG A 117 -3.86 3.68 -8.32
C ARG A 117 -5.05 2.75 -8.53
N PHE A 118 -4.96 1.56 -7.96
CA PHE A 118 -6.03 0.58 -7.98
C PHE A 118 -6.39 0.18 -6.57
N TYR A 119 -7.67 0.00 -6.31
CA TYR A 119 -8.18 -0.36 -4.99
C TYR A 119 -8.93 -1.67 -5.08
N ILE A 120 -8.48 -2.65 -4.29
CA ILE A 120 -9.12 -3.96 -4.19
C ILE A 120 -9.68 -4.10 -2.79
N LEU A 121 -11.00 -4.17 -2.70
CA LEU A 121 -11.69 -4.47 -1.45
C LEU A 121 -11.85 -5.97 -1.30
N VAL A 122 -11.45 -6.50 -0.15
CA VAL A 122 -11.74 -7.88 0.21
C VAL A 122 -12.99 -7.82 1.09
N PRO A 123 -14.17 -8.13 0.54
CA PRO A 123 -15.40 -7.88 1.25
C PRO A 123 -15.71 -8.98 2.26
N GLU A 124 -15.91 -8.59 3.52
CA GLU A 124 -16.69 -9.41 4.45
C GLU A 124 -18.18 -9.18 4.19
N ASP A 125 -18.54 -7.98 3.75
CA ASP A 125 -19.91 -7.59 3.47
C ASP A 125 -19.98 -6.70 2.21
N VAL A 126 -20.15 -7.34 1.05
CA VAL A 126 -20.27 -6.66 -0.24
C VAL A 126 -21.49 -5.73 -0.30
N SER A 127 -22.60 -6.14 0.32
CA SER A 127 -23.83 -5.34 0.38
C SER A 127 -23.57 -3.99 1.03
N HIS A 128 -22.82 -3.97 2.14
CA HIS A 128 -22.49 -2.77 2.85
C HIS A 128 -21.59 -1.83 2.01
N VAL A 129 -20.58 -2.40 1.34
CA VAL A 129 -19.69 -1.63 0.46
C VAL A 129 -20.48 -0.96 -0.66
N ARG A 130 -21.38 -1.69 -1.30
CA ARG A 130 -22.22 -1.13 -2.36
C ARG A 130 -23.10 0.02 -1.88
N LYS A 131 -23.63 -0.07 -0.67
CA LYS A 131 -24.50 0.94 -0.10
C LYS A 131 -23.82 2.30 0.09
N TYR A 132 -22.56 2.31 0.50
CA TYR A 132 -21.85 3.53 0.90
C TYR A 132 -20.83 4.05 -0.11
N TYR A 133 -20.35 3.21 -1.02
CA TYR A 133 -19.23 3.54 -1.91
C TYR A 133 -19.52 3.25 -3.39
N HIS A 134 -20.72 2.91 -3.66
CA HIS A 134 -21.11 2.58 -5.02
C HIS A 134 -21.23 3.82 -5.92
#